data_fdcf7ff8d5cd2e266efc91ec1c7215fe
#
_entry.id   fdcf7ff8d5cd2e266efc91ec1c7215fe
#
_cell.length_a   1.000
_cell.length_b   1.000
_cell.length_c   1.000
_cell.angle_alpha   90.00
_cell.angle_beta   90.00
_cell.angle_gamma   90.00
#
_symmetry.space_group_name_H-M   'P 1'
#
loop_
_entity.id
_entity.type
_entity.pdbx_description
1 polymer ?
#
loop_
_entity_poly.entity_id
_entity_poly.type
_entity_poly.pdbx_seq_one_letter_code
_entity_poly.pdbx_strand_id
1 'polypeptide(L)'
;MRIGYYPGCSLLGSAKEFNESVRAVCEAIDLTLEEVLDWNCCGASSAHALNHDLALALPARILAQAEAAGLEEVLAPCAACFNRLASTRAALEADLVKRQEIVELIELPYSGRVRVLNVLEVLERYRDRIEEKTVNAFRYKVACYYGCLLVRPPDVVKFDRPENPQSMDRLLQSIGAKPIDWACKTECCGASFSVTRTDLVAHLGGRIIADATRRNAAAIVVACPMCQSNLDMRRPEINRRLQQEYRIPVLFVTQALGLAMGIEAQRLGLQRHLVSVELPEPELEVVGDDDDEDD
;
A
#
# COMPACT_ATOMS: atom_id res chain seq x y z
N MET A 1 20.56 2.62 6.57
CA MET A 1 20.48 1.65 5.45
C MET A 1 19.91 2.35 4.22
N ARG A 2 20.18 1.87 3.00
CA ARG A 2 19.76 2.54 1.74
C ARG A 2 18.94 1.57 0.89
N ILE A 3 17.83 2.05 0.32
CA ILE A 3 16.99 1.31 -0.63
C ILE A 3 16.57 2.22 -1.77
N GLY A 4 16.50 1.69 -2.99
CA GLY A 4 15.93 2.40 -4.13
C GLY A 4 14.46 2.75 -3.89
N TYR A 5 14.00 3.88 -4.40
CA TYR A 5 12.64 4.36 -4.24
C TYR A 5 12.02 4.75 -5.58
N TYR A 6 10.91 4.11 -5.91
CA TYR A 6 10.12 4.45 -7.07
C TYR A 6 8.74 4.98 -6.62
N PRO A 7 8.57 6.31 -6.55
CA PRO A 7 7.30 6.90 -6.12
C PRO A 7 6.17 6.66 -7.13
N GLY A 8 6.48 6.67 -8.41
CA GLY A 8 5.49 6.58 -9.48
C GLY A 8 4.55 7.78 -9.53
N CYS A 9 3.64 7.78 -10.53
CA CYS A 9 2.78 8.92 -10.81
C CYS A 9 1.74 9.20 -9.70
N SER A 10 1.25 8.16 -9.00
CA SER A 10 0.22 8.34 -7.96
C SER A 10 0.74 9.09 -6.75
N LEU A 11 1.95 8.77 -6.25
CA LEU A 11 2.51 9.39 -5.07
C LEU A 11 2.96 10.84 -5.28
N LEU A 12 3.25 11.22 -6.53
CA LEU A 12 3.55 12.62 -6.86
C LEU A 12 2.30 13.41 -7.30
N GLY A 13 1.22 12.72 -7.60
CA GLY A 13 -0.05 13.29 -8.08
C GLY A 13 -1.16 13.23 -7.04
N SER A 14 -1.98 12.18 -7.10
CA SER A 14 -3.25 12.04 -6.37
C SER A 14 -3.14 11.45 -4.97
N ALA A 15 -1.95 10.96 -4.55
CA ALA A 15 -1.73 10.33 -3.25
C ALA A 15 -0.42 10.84 -2.61
N LYS A 16 -0.28 12.16 -2.55
CA LYS A 16 0.89 12.83 -1.96
C LYS A 16 1.06 12.49 -0.49
N GLU A 17 -0.04 12.33 0.24
CA GLU A 17 -0.09 11.91 1.63
C GLU A 17 0.56 10.54 1.84
N PHE A 18 0.47 9.63 0.85
CA PHE A 18 1.16 8.36 0.94
C PHE A 18 2.68 8.54 0.77
N ASN A 19 3.12 9.39 -0.16
CA ASN A 19 4.54 9.72 -0.32
C ASN A 19 5.10 10.38 0.95
N GLU A 20 4.37 11.35 1.50
CA GLU A 20 4.73 12.08 2.71
C GLU A 20 4.89 11.11 3.89
N SER A 21 3.91 10.25 4.14
CA SER A 21 3.95 9.29 5.24
C SER A 21 4.98 8.18 5.05
N VAL A 22 5.20 7.66 3.83
CA VAL A 22 6.28 6.70 3.54
C VAL A 22 7.64 7.29 3.87
N ARG A 23 7.92 8.52 3.39
CA ARG A 23 9.19 9.20 3.65
C ARG A 23 9.39 9.49 5.13
N ALA A 24 8.35 9.97 5.83
CA ALA A 24 8.42 10.28 7.24
C ALA A 24 8.68 9.05 8.13
N VAL A 25 8.02 7.93 7.84
CA VAL A 25 8.23 6.67 8.56
C VAL A 25 9.61 6.09 8.26
N CYS A 26 10.04 6.07 6.98
CA CYS A 26 11.37 5.59 6.62
C CYS A 26 12.49 6.42 7.29
N GLU A 27 12.35 7.75 7.33
CA GLU A 27 13.27 8.63 8.03
C GLU A 27 13.34 8.29 9.54
N ALA A 28 12.20 8.08 10.18
CA ALA A 28 12.13 7.77 11.62
C ALA A 28 12.77 6.43 12.00
N ILE A 29 12.83 5.47 11.07
CA ILE A 29 13.50 4.17 11.26
C ILE A 29 14.91 4.11 10.66
N ASP A 30 15.52 5.25 10.34
CA ASP A 30 16.85 5.37 9.74
C ASP A 30 17.03 4.62 8.40
N LEU A 31 15.98 4.57 7.58
CA LEU A 31 15.99 4.02 6.24
C LEU A 31 16.03 5.13 5.19
N THR A 32 17.16 5.25 4.49
CA THR A 32 17.35 6.22 3.42
C THR A 32 16.70 5.73 2.13
N LEU A 33 15.78 6.53 1.57
CA LEU A 33 15.16 6.30 0.28
C LEU A 33 15.94 7.03 -0.81
N GLU A 34 16.52 6.28 -1.75
CA GLU A 34 17.21 6.82 -2.93
C GLU A 34 16.30 6.74 -4.15
N GLU A 35 15.80 7.88 -4.60
CA GLU A 35 14.86 7.91 -5.72
C GLU A 35 15.55 7.48 -7.02
N VAL A 36 14.93 6.56 -7.76
CA VAL A 36 15.36 6.16 -9.09
C VAL A 36 15.25 7.38 -10.00
N LEU A 37 16.36 7.81 -10.58
CA LEU A 37 16.38 9.01 -11.43
C LEU A 37 15.75 8.74 -12.80
N ASP A 38 15.19 9.78 -13.41
CA ASP A 38 14.60 9.75 -14.76
C ASP A 38 13.57 8.62 -14.95
N TRP A 39 12.83 8.28 -13.91
CA TRP A 39 11.80 7.27 -14.01
C TRP A 39 10.59 7.73 -14.86
N ASN A 40 9.88 6.79 -15.44
CA ASN A 40 8.64 6.98 -16.18
C ASN A 40 7.45 6.29 -15.46
N CYS A 41 6.23 6.50 -15.94
CA CYS A 41 5.06 5.75 -15.45
C CYS A 41 5.24 4.24 -15.70
N CYS A 42 4.84 3.40 -14.73
CA CYS A 42 4.87 1.94 -14.87
C CYS A 42 3.85 1.37 -15.87
N GLY A 43 2.97 2.20 -16.42
CA GLY A 43 1.98 1.79 -17.43
C GLY A 43 0.77 1.01 -16.91
N ALA A 44 0.59 0.91 -15.59
CA ALA A 44 -0.46 0.07 -15.00
C ALA A 44 -1.89 0.46 -15.39
N SER A 45 -2.14 1.70 -15.77
CA SER A 45 -3.49 2.17 -16.12
C SER A 45 -3.91 1.91 -17.56
N SER A 46 -2.97 1.92 -18.52
CA SER A 46 -3.32 1.88 -19.95
C SER A 46 -2.38 1.04 -20.80
N ALA A 47 -1.07 1.05 -20.54
CA ALA A 47 -0.10 0.43 -21.44
C ALA A 47 -0.37 -1.07 -21.67
N HIS A 48 -0.69 -1.81 -20.60
CA HIS A 48 -0.96 -3.25 -20.69
C HIS A 48 -2.21 -3.62 -21.51
N ALA A 49 -3.13 -2.67 -21.68
CA ALA A 49 -4.32 -2.87 -22.50
C ALA A 49 -4.12 -2.44 -23.96
N LEU A 50 -3.10 -1.60 -24.22
CA LEU A 50 -2.85 -1.04 -25.53
C LEU A 50 -1.82 -1.84 -26.34
N ASN A 51 -0.70 -2.21 -25.70
CA ASN A 51 0.40 -2.88 -26.38
C ASN A 51 1.21 -3.70 -25.38
N HIS A 52 1.48 -4.97 -25.73
CA HIS A 52 2.21 -5.90 -24.86
C HIS A 52 3.67 -5.49 -24.64
N ASP A 53 4.36 -5.04 -25.68
CA ASP A 53 5.77 -4.64 -25.58
C ASP A 53 5.91 -3.35 -24.76
N LEU A 54 5.00 -2.39 -24.94
CA LEU A 54 4.94 -1.19 -24.10
C LEU A 54 4.68 -1.53 -22.63
N ALA A 55 3.85 -2.54 -22.36
CA ALA A 55 3.56 -3.02 -21.01
C ALA A 55 4.78 -3.64 -20.31
N LEU A 56 5.74 -4.16 -21.06
CA LEU A 56 7.02 -4.67 -20.56
C LEU A 56 8.11 -3.59 -20.57
N ALA A 57 8.19 -2.78 -21.62
CA ALA A 57 9.23 -1.78 -21.79
C ALA A 57 9.22 -0.69 -20.71
N LEU A 58 8.03 -0.16 -20.37
CA LEU A 58 7.93 0.91 -19.37
C LEU A 58 8.43 0.48 -17.98
N PRO A 59 8.04 -0.67 -17.41
CA PRO A 59 8.62 -1.13 -16.14
C PRO A 59 10.07 -1.56 -16.27
N ALA A 60 10.47 -2.19 -17.38
CA ALA A 60 11.85 -2.63 -17.63
C ALA A 60 12.82 -1.45 -17.63
N ARG A 61 12.43 -0.30 -18.22
CA ARG A 61 13.24 0.92 -18.22
C ARG A 61 13.50 1.43 -16.80
N ILE A 62 12.50 1.41 -15.92
CA ILE A 62 12.65 1.81 -14.51
C ILE A 62 13.64 0.88 -13.80
N LEU A 63 13.53 -0.44 -14.02
CA LEU A 63 14.43 -1.43 -13.42
C LEU A 63 15.85 -1.29 -13.97
N ALA A 64 16.01 -1.03 -15.27
CA ALA A 64 17.32 -0.77 -15.89
C ALA A 64 17.99 0.48 -15.32
N GLN A 65 17.23 1.55 -15.07
CA GLN A 65 17.73 2.77 -14.42
C GLN A 65 18.17 2.49 -12.97
N ALA A 66 17.40 1.69 -12.23
CA ALA A 66 17.77 1.28 -10.89
C ALA A 66 19.06 0.45 -10.90
N GLU A 67 19.22 -0.47 -11.85
CA GLU A 67 20.49 -1.23 -12.06
C GLU A 67 21.68 -0.33 -12.38
N ALA A 68 21.47 0.65 -13.26
CA ALA A 68 22.51 1.61 -13.63
C ALA A 68 22.96 2.50 -12.45
N ALA A 69 22.03 2.78 -11.52
CA ALA A 69 22.32 3.47 -10.26
C ALA A 69 22.96 2.57 -9.18
N GLY A 70 23.21 1.28 -9.47
CA GLY A 70 23.78 0.33 -8.53
C GLY A 70 22.84 -0.05 -7.38
N LEU A 71 21.54 0.08 -7.57
CA LEU A 71 20.53 -0.33 -6.58
C LEU A 71 20.26 -1.83 -6.70
N GLU A 72 20.24 -2.51 -5.58
CA GLU A 72 19.91 -3.94 -5.50
C GLU A 72 18.42 -4.19 -5.25
N GLU A 73 17.78 -3.27 -4.54
CA GLU A 73 16.37 -3.33 -4.19
C GLU A 73 15.69 -2.00 -4.47
N VAL A 74 14.43 -2.04 -4.93
CA VAL A 74 13.59 -0.87 -5.17
C VAL A 74 12.26 -1.04 -4.46
N LEU A 75 11.96 -0.13 -3.54
CA LEU A 75 10.65 0.05 -2.93
C LEU A 75 9.71 0.74 -3.92
N ALA A 76 8.62 0.07 -4.28
CA ALA A 76 7.50 0.63 -5.04
C ALA A 76 6.24 0.64 -4.15
N PRO A 77 5.91 1.74 -3.46
CA PRO A 77 4.80 1.76 -2.49
C PRO A 77 3.42 1.53 -3.13
N CYS A 78 3.22 2.00 -4.36
CA CYS A 78 1.97 1.74 -5.09
C CYS A 78 1.88 0.27 -5.49
N ALA A 79 0.85 -0.45 -5.01
CA ALA A 79 0.65 -1.87 -5.31
C ALA A 79 0.55 -2.16 -6.82
N ALA A 80 -0.04 -1.25 -7.61
CA ALA A 80 -0.10 -1.40 -9.07
C ALA A 80 1.28 -1.24 -9.71
N CYS A 81 2.09 -0.30 -9.23
CA CYS A 81 3.47 -0.14 -9.70
C CYS A 81 4.34 -1.33 -9.31
N PHE A 82 4.29 -1.75 -8.04
CA PHE A 82 4.96 -2.95 -7.55
C PHE A 82 4.63 -4.17 -8.42
N ASN A 83 3.35 -4.41 -8.66
CA ASN A 83 2.89 -5.53 -9.45
C ASN A 83 3.40 -5.48 -10.90
N ARG A 84 3.39 -4.31 -11.55
CA ARG A 84 3.91 -4.15 -12.91
C ARG A 84 5.41 -4.42 -12.98
N LEU A 85 6.18 -3.84 -12.07
CA LEU A 85 7.63 -4.04 -12.01
C LEU A 85 7.98 -5.52 -11.74
N ALA A 86 7.34 -6.15 -10.75
CA ALA A 86 7.56 -7.54 -10.40
C ALA A 86 7.15 -8.50 -11.54
N SER A 87 5.98 -8.27 -12.17
CA SER A 87 5.50 -9.09 -13.28
C SER A 87 6.40 -8.96 -14.51
N THR A 88 6.86 -7.76 -14.84
CA THR A 88 7.80 -7.55 -15.95
C THR A 88 9.12 -8.24 -15.68
N ARG A 89 9.69 -8.08 -14.47
CA ARG A 89 10.90 -8.79 -14.09
C ARG A 89 10.75 -10.30 -14.27
N ALA A 90 9.69 -10.90 -13.76
CA ALA A 90 9.43 -12.34 -13.89
C ALA A 90 9.24 -12.78 -15.36
N ALA A 91 8.53 -12.02 -16.16
CA ALA A 91 8.32 -12.31 -17.58
C ALA A 91 9.64 -12.28 -18.37
N LEU A 92 10.49 -11.27 -18.14
CA LEU A 92 11.78 -11.13 -18.83
C LEU A 92 12.87 -12.07 -18.27
N GLU A 93 12.70 -12.60 -17.07
CA GLU A 93 13.53 -13.68 -16.53
C GLU A 93 13.21 -15.03 -17.18
N ALA A 94 11.91 -15.26 -17.46
CA ALA A 94 11.42 -16.49 -18.09
C ALA A 94 11.67 -16.55 -19.61
N ASP A 95 11.72 -15.41 -20.29
CA ASP A 95 11.92 -15.31 -21.75
C ASP A 95 13.09 -14.39 -22.09
N LEU A 96 14.25 -15.01 -22.35
CA LEU A 96 15.49 -14.31 -22.67
C LEU A 96 15.46 -13.63 -24.05
N VAL A 97 14.70 -14.18 -25.00
CA VAL A 97 14.54 -13.58 -26.33
C VAL A 97 13.72 -12.27 -26.19
N LYS A 98 12.59 -12.36 -25.51
CA LYS A 98 11.77 -11.17 -25.22
C LYS A 98 12.55 -10.13 -24.41
N ARG A 99 13.38 -10.55 -23.46
CA ARG A 99 14.26 -9.64 -22.72
C ARG A 99 15.18 -8.86 -23.66
N GLN A 100 15.81 -9.53 -24.62
CA GLN A 100 16.71 -8.88 -25.58
C GLN A 100 15.95 -7.86 -26.46
N GLU A 101 14.75 -8.21 -26.95
CA GLU A 101 13.90 -7.29 -27.71
C GLU A 101 13.52 -6.03 -26.87
N ILE A 102 13.21 -6.21 -25.60
CA ILE A 102 12.88 -5.09 -24.71
C ILE A 102 14.10 -4.25 -24.39
N VAL A 103 15.27 -4.84 -24.19
CA VAL A 103 16.56 -4.12 -23.99
C VAL A 103 16.87 -3.24 -25.21
N GLU A 104 16.69 -3.76 -26.43
CA GLU A 104 16.85 -2.96 -27.65
C GLU A 104 15.84 -1.83 -27.73
N LEU A 105 14.59 -2.08 -27.35
CA LEU A 105 13.51 -1.08 -27.38
C LEU A 105 13.73 0.06 -26.37
N ILE A 106 14.22 -0.23 -25.16
CA ILE A 106 14.45 0.79 -24.12
C ILE A 106 15.82 1.45 -24.22
N GLU A 107 16.71 0.94 -25.08
CA GLU A 107 18.10 1.42 -25.29
C GLU A 107 18.91 1.52 -23.98
N LEU A 108 18.63 0.64 -23.01
CA LEU A 108 19.32 0.57 -21.74
C LEU A 108 19.68 -0.89 -21.41
N PRO A 109 20.88 -1.16 -20.88
CA PRO A 109 21.23 -2.49 -20.40
C PRO A 109 20.34 -2.89 -19.22
N TYR A 110 19.79 -4.10 -19.27
CA TYR A 110 18.95 -4.66 -18.21
C TYR A 110 19.30 -6.12 -17.95
N SER A 111 19.66 -6.46 -16.74
CA SER A 111 20.05 -7.81 -16.33
C SER A 111 19.04 -8.56 -15.47
N GLY A 112 18.07 -7.87 -14.88
CA GLY A 112 17.03 -8.44 -14.02
C GLY A 112 17.47 -8.65 -12.56
N ARG A 113 18.56 -8.03 -12.12
CA ARG A 113 19.11 -8.20 -10.76
C ARG A 113 18.34 -7.48 -9.68
N VAL A 114 17.73 -6.32 -10.01
CA VAL A 114 17.00 -5.51 -9.02
C VAL A 114 15.80 -6.25 -8.49
N ARG A 115 15.70 -6.36 -7.17
CA ARG A 115 14.54 -6.85 -6.46
C ARG A 115 13.52 -5.75 -6.27
N VAL A 116 12.27 -6.01 -6.62
CA VAL A 116 11.15 -5.07 -6.37
C VAL A 116 10.46 -5.46 -5.08
N LEU A 117 10.30 -4.50 -4.19
CA LEU A 117 9.64 -4.69 -2.89
C LEU A 117 8.40 -3.80 -2.81
N ASN A 118 7.34 -4.33 -2.21
CA ASN A 118 6.20 -3.52 -1.81
C ASN A 118 6.44 -2.88 -0.43
N VAL A 119 5.58 -1.94 -0.06
CA VAL A 119 5.74 -1.20 1.19
C VAL A 119 5.65 -2.10 2.43
N LEU A 120 4.80 -3.14 2.40
CA LEU A 120 4.64 -4.04 3.55
C LEU A 120 5.88 -4.93 3.74
N GLU A 121 6.51 -5.41 2.64
CA GLU A 121 7.77 -6.17 2.73
C GLU A 121 8.87 -5.37 3.41
N VAL A 122 8.98 -4.10 3.07
CA VAL A 122 9.98 -3.22 3.67
C VAL A 122 9.64 -2.97 5.14
N LEU A 123 8.41 -2.59 5.45
CA LEU A 123 7.99 -2.29 6.83
C LEU A 123 8.08 -3.52 7.76
N GLU A 124 7.71 -4.72 7.29
CA GLU A 124 7.86 -5.97 8.04
C GLU A 124 9.33 -6.27 8.37
N ARG A 125 10.25 -5.98 7.45
CA ARG A 125 11.71 -6.13 7.66
C ARG A 125 12.23 -5.23 8.80
N TYR A 126 11.60 -4.09 9.01
CA TYR A 126 11.94 -3.10 10.03
C TYR A 126 10.95 -3.05 11.20
N ARG A 127 10.10 -4.08 11.37
CA ARG A 127 9.06 -4.10 12.39
C ARG A 127 9.60 -3.85 13.80
N ASP A 128 10.70 -4.48 14.18
CA ASP A 128 11.28 -4.31 15.52
C ASP A 128 11.69 -2.85 15.77
N ARG A 129 12.25 -2.16 14.77
CA ARG A 129 12.55 -0.73 14.87
C ARG A 129 11.30 0.16 14.95
N ILE A 130 10.24 -0.20 14.21
CA ILE A 130 8.97 0.50 14.28
C ILE A 130 8.38 0.36 15.68
N GLU A 131 8.44 -0.82 16.27
CA GLU A 131 7.99 -1.10 17.63
C GLU A 131 8.79 -0.30 18.66
N GLU A 132 10.13 -0.30 18.57
CA GLU A 132 11.01 0.51 19.41
C GLU A 132 10.74 2.02 19.31
N LYS A 133 10.34 2.52 18.16
CA LYS A 133 10.01 3.94 17.93
C LYS A 133 8.56 4.29 18.26
N THR A 134 7.73 3.34 18.61
CA THR A 134 6.33 3.55 18.99
C THR A 134 6.26 4.21 20.35
N VAL A 135 5.73 5.43 20.40
CA VAL A 135 5.55 6.24 21.63
C VAL A 135 4.09 6.32 22.06
N ASN A 136 3.16 6.14 21.12
CA ASN A 136 1.73 6.17 21.35
C ASN A 136 1.09 4.90 20.78
N ALA A 137 0.63 3.99 21.61
CA ALA A 137 -0.03 2.77 21.12
C ALA A 137 -1.27 3.13 20.28
N PHE A 138 -1.35 2.58 19.08
CA PHE A 138 -2.46 2.78 18.14
C PHE A 138 -3.64 1.85 18.46
N ARG A 139 -4.30 2.04 19.62
CA ARG A 139 -5.31 1.16 20.22
C ARG A 139 -6.68 1.23 19.55
N TYR A 140 -6.73 0.96 18.24
CA TYR A 140 -7.97 0.98 17.47
C TYR A 140 -8.25 -0.36 16.82
N LYS A 141 -9.53 -0.71 16.69
CA LYS A 141 -9.96 -1.80 15.79
C LYS A 141 -9.81 -1.33 14.35
N VAL A 142 -9.07 -2.06 13.54
CA VAL A 142 -8.79 -1.67 12.15
C VAL A 142 -9.09 -2.79 11.18
N ALA A 143 -9.60 -2.42 10.01
CA ALA A 143 -9.80 -3.31 8.89
C ALA A 143 -8.57 -3.26 7.97
N CYS A 144 -7.70 -4.27 8.02
CA CYS A 144 -6.54 -4.37 7.14
C CYS A 144 -6.98 -4.74 5.72
N TYR A 145 -6.85 -3.81 4.78
CA TYR A 145 -7.25 -4.01 3.40
C TYR A 145 -6.04 -3.98 2.46
N TYR A 146 -5.63 -5.15 2.01
CA TYR A 146 -4.47 -5.36 1.13
C TYR A 146 -4.79 -5.04 -0.34
N GLY A 147 -6.06 -5.21 -0.72
CA GLY A 147 -6.45 -5.21 -2.12
C GLY A 147 -5.90 -6.42 -2.88
N CYS A 148 -5.96 -6.40 -4.23
CA CYS A 148 -5.62 -7.57 -5.03
C CYS A 148 -4.15 -7.61 -5.48
N LEU A 149 -3.55 -6.48 -5.87
CA LEU A 149 -2.26 -6.44 -6.57
C LEU A 149 -1.03 -6.64 -5.66
N LEU A 150 -1.20 -6.57 -4.33
CA LEU A 150 -0.13 -6.88 -3.38
C LEU A 150 0.11 -8.38 -3.21
N VAL A 151 -0.87 -9.22 -3.55
CA VAL A 151 -0.83 -10.66 -3.29
C VAL A 151 -1.09 -11.53 -4.53
N ARG A 152 -1.41 -10.92 -5.67
CA ARG A 152 -1.71 -11.64 -6.93
C ARG A 152 -0.98 -11.03 -8.12
N PRO A 153 -0.56 -11.84 -9.11
CA PRO A 153 -0.65 -13.31 -9.13
C PRO A 153 0.38 -13.94 -8.14
N PRO A 154 0.02 -15.02 -7.42
CA PRO A 154 0.85 -15.58 -6.36
C PRO A 154 2.19 -16.14 -6.85
N ASP A 155 2.24 -16.64 -8.08
CA ASP A 155 3.48 -17.17 -8.67
C ASP A 155 4.55 -16.09 -8.89
N VAL A 156 4.13 -14.84 -9.04
CA VAL A 156 5.02 -13.68 -9.24
C VAL A 156 5.31 -12.96 -7.94
N VAL A 157 4.26 -12.62 -7.21
CA VAL A 157 4.35 -11.72 -6.05
C VAL A 157 5.02 -12.41 -4.85
N LYS A 158 4.66 -13.63 -4.51
CA LYS A 158 5.27 -14.50 -3.45
C LYS A 158 5.49 -13.80 -2.10
N PHE A 159 4.64 -12.83 -1.77
CA PHE A 159 4.84 -11.98 -0.59
C PHE A 159 4.12 -12.53 0.65
N ASP A 160 2.82 -12.78 0.55
CA ASP A 160 1.98 -13.21 1.66
C ASP A 160 0.95 -14.23 1.15
N ARG A 161 0.10 -14.75 2.02
CA ARG A 161 -0.96 -15.69 1.61
C ARG A 161 -1.97 -14.95 0.73
N PRO A 162 -2.20 -15.38 -0.54
CA PRO A 162 -3.01 -14.62 -1.48
C PRO A 162 -4.48 -14.49 -1.11
N GLU A 163 -5.02 -15.43 -0.30
CA GLU A 163 -6.43 -15.44 0.10
C GLU A 163 -6.66 -14.83 1.50
N ASN A 164 -5.67 -14.96 2.40
CA ASN A 164 -5.74 -14.41 3.75
C ASN A 164 -4.37 -13.88 4.19
N PRO A 165 -3.92 -12.73 3.66
CA PRO A 165 -2.67 -12.12 4.05
C PRO A 165 -2.71 -11.63 5.50
N GLN A 166 -1.56 -11.63 6.18
CA GLN A 166 -1.43 -11.32 7.60
C GLN A 166 -0.29 -10.34 7.92
N SER A 167 0.53 -9.95 6.93
CA SER A 167 1.69 -9.08 7.16
C SER A 167 1.31 -7.70 7.71
N MET A 168 0.30 -7.03 7.12
CA MET A 168 -0.20 -5.75 7.63
C MET A 168 -0.85 -5.90 9.01
N ASP A 169 -1.57 -7.01 9.22
CA ASP A 169 -2.19 -7.30 10.53
C ASP A 169 -1.12 -7.39 11.63
N ARG A 170 -0.08 -8.20 11.43
CA ARG A 170 1.03 -8.33 12.39
C ARG A 170 1.77 -7.02 12.62
N LEU A 171 2.03 -6.28 11.54
CA LEU A 171 2.69 -4.98 11.63
C LEU A 171 1.87 -3.97 12.44
N LEU A 172 0.56 -3.92 12.25
CA LEU A 172 -0.31 -3.02 13.03
C LEU A 172 -0.51 -3.52 14.47
N GLN A 173 -0.52 -4.83 14.69
CA GLN A 173 -0.54 -5.40 16.05
C GLN A 173 0.70 -4.99 16.86
N SER A 174 1.88 -4.92 16.25
CA SER A 174 3.10 -4.53 16.96
C SER A 174 3.09 -3.08 17.48
N ILE A 175 2.22 -2.24 16.94
CA ILE A 175 2.01 -0.86 17.42
C ILE A 175 0.74 -0.71 18.28
N GLY A 176 0.12 -1.82 18.70
CA GLY A 176 -1.04 -1.85 19.59
C GLY A 176 -2.42 -1.83 18.91
N ALA A 177 -2.49 -1.86 17.57
CA ALA A 177 -3.77 -1.96 16.88
C ALA A 177 -4.43 -3.34 17.07
N LYS A 178 -5.75 -3.38 16.88
CA LYS A 178 -6.56 -4.61 16.92
C LYS A 178 -7.15 -4.88 15.52
N PRO A 179 -6.41 -5.56 14.61
CA PRO A 179 -6.95 -5.93 13.31
C PRO A 179 -8.17 -6.84 13.45
N ILE A 180 -9.23 -6.52 12.70
CA ILE A 180 -10.41 -7.37 12.64
C ILE A 180 -10.21 -8.52 11.66
N ASP A 181 -10.78 -9.68 11.97
CA ASP A 181 -10.89 -10.76 11.00
C ASP A 181 -12.10 -10.51 10.08
N TRP A 182 -11.84 -10.43 8.77
CA TRP A 182 -12.86 -10.10 7.78
C TRP A 182 -12.55 -10.63 6.39
N ALA A 183 -13.60 -10.85 5.59
CA ALA A 183 -13.47 -11.47 4.27
C ALA A 183 -12.98 -10.50 3.18
N CYS A 184 -13.06 -9.19 3.39
CA CYS A 184 -12.76 -8.21 2.32
C CYS A 184 -11.28 -7.86 2.18
N LYS A 185 -10.35 -8.54 2.87
CA LYS A 185 -8.90 -8.25 2.84
C LYS A 185 -8.33 -8.09 1.42
N THR A 186 -8.76 -8.92 0.49
CA THR A 186 -8.22 -9.00 -0.88
C THR A 186 -9.26 -8.79 -1.97
N GLU A 187 -10.48 -8.34 -1.62
CA GLU A 187 -11.51 -7.97 -2.58
C GLU A 187 -11.05 -6.82 -3.48
N CYS A 188 -11.61 -6.71 -4.68
CA CYS A 188 -11.25 -5.64 -5.59
C CYS A 188 -12.00 -4.35 -5.28
N CYS A 189 -11.28 -3.23 -5.11
CA CYS A 189 -11.89 -1.90 -4.98
C CYS A 189 -12.39 -1.29 -6.30
N GLY A 190 -12.16 -1.96 -7.42
CA GLY A 190 -12.47 -1.43 -8.75
C GLY A 190 -11.45 -0.43 -9.30
N ALA A 191 -10.18 -0.50 -8.88
CA ALA A 191 -9.13 0.48 -9.19
C ALA A 191 -9.10 0.97 -10.65
N SER A 192 -9.13 0.07 -11.62
CA SER A 192 -9.09 0.41 -13.04
C SER A 192 -10.32 1.18 -13.55
N PHE A 193 -11.40 1.18 -12.79
CA PHE A 193 -12.67 1.80 -13.15
C PHE A 193 -12.90 3.16 -12.49
N SER A 194 -11.92 3.67 -11.74
CA SER A 194 -12.07 4.89 -10.93
C SER A 194 -12.58 6.10 -11.71
N VAL A 195 -12.25 6.20 -13.01
CA VAL A 195 -12.67 7.31 -13.87
C VAL A 195 -13.80 6.90 -14.82
N THR A 196 -13.73 5.69 -15.40
CA THR A 196 -14.59 5.26 -16.50
C THR A 196 -15.91 4.65 -16.07
N ARG A 197 -15.93 3.99 -14.88
CA ARG A 197 -17.10 3.27 -14.36
C ARG A 197 -17.23 3.45 -12.84
N THR A 198 -17.49 4.67 -12.42
CA THR A 198 -17.68 5.02 -11.00
C THR A 198 -18.82 4.26 -10.33
N ASP A 199 -19.80 3.80 -11.10
CA ASP A 199 -20.89 2.92 -10.64
C ASP A 199 -20.37 1.57 -10.13
N LEU A 200 -19.38 0.98 -10.83
CA LEU A 200 -18.72 -0.27 -10.41
C LEU A 200 -17.84 -0.03 -9.17
N VAL A 201 -17.11 1.08 -9.12
CA VAL A 201 -16.31 1.44 -7.94
C VAL A 201 -17.22 1.64 -6.73
N ALA A 202 -18.35 2.34 -6.88
CA ALA A 202 -19.32 2.52 -5.81
C ALA A 202 -19.93 1.19 -5.34
N HIS A 203 -20.10 0.21 -6.23
CA HIS A 203 -20.56 -1.12 -5.85
C HIS A 203 -19.51 -1.91 -5.08
N LEU A 204 -18.30 -2.01 -5.62
CA LEU A 204 -17.21 -2.80 -5.03
C LEU A 204 -16.68 -2.17 -3.75
N GLY A 205 -16.35 -0.87 -3.78
CA GLY A 205 -15.91 -0.12 -2.61
C GLY A 205 -16.96 -0.06 -1.51
N GLY A 206 -18.24 0.03 -1.90
CA GLY A 206 -19.36 0.04 -0.96
C GLY A 206 -19.46 -1.25 -0.13
N ARG A 207 -19.21 -2.41 -0.71
CA ARG A 207 -19.14 -3.69 0.02
C ARG A 207 -18.04 -3.69 1.08
N ILE A 208 -16.87 -3.18 0.72
CA ILE A 208 -15.69 -3.10 1.61
C ILE A 208 -16.00 -2.16 2.78
N ILE A 209 -16.49 -0.95 2.51
CA ILE A 209 -16.80 0.05 3.53
C ILE A 209 -17.93 -0.44 4.46
N ALA A 210 -19.00 -1.00 3.90
CA ALA A 210 -20.14 -1.50 4.68
C ALA A 210 -19.71 -2.67 5.59
N ASP A 211 -18.86 -3.57 5.14
CA ASP A 211 -18.39 -4.69 5.98
C ASP A 211 -17.47 -4.22 7.10
N ALA A 212 -16.52 -3.32 6.81
CA ALA A 212 -15.64 -2.74 7.83
C ALA A 212 -16.44 -1.99 8.91
N THR A 213 -17.42 -1.17 8.50
CA THR A 213 -18.29 -0.41 9.43
C THR A 213 -19.16 -1.34 10.28
N ARG A 214 -19.76 -2.38 9.68
CA ARG A 214 -20.58 -3.36 10.42
C ARG A 214 -19.78 -4.12 11.49
N ARG A 215 -18.47 -4.27 11.30
CA ARG A 215 -17.54 -4.90 12.25
C ARG A 215 -16.96 -3.91 13.26
N ASN A 216 -17.46 -2.67 13.28
CA ASN A 216 -17.00 -1.61 14.17
C ASN A 216 -15.50 -1.31 14.03
N ALA A 217 -14.96 -1.35 12.81
CA ALA A 217 -13.62 -0.86 12.57
C ALA A 217 -13.60 0.68 12.69
N ALA A 218 -12.62 1.20 13.42
CA ALA A 218 -12.39 2.64 13.55
C ALA A 218 -11.79 3.25 12.28
N ALA A 219 -11.06 2.45 11.50
CA ALA A 219 -10.48 2.84 10.22
C ALA A 219 -10.30 1.62 9.31
N ILE A 220 -10.25 1.87 7.99
CA ILE A 220 -9.73 0.92 7.02
C ILE A 220 -8.26 1.31 6.76
N VAL A 221 -7.33 0.36 6.92
CA VAL A 221 -5.90 0.60 6.67
C VAL A 221 -5.51 -0.05 5.36
N VAL A 222 -4.87 0.71 4.47
CA VAL A 222 -4.52 0.31 3.11
C VAL A 222 -3.01 0.47 2.84
N ALA A 223 -2.51 -0.25 1.83
CA ALA A 223 -1.14 -0.12 1.33
C ALA A 223 -1.10 0.15 -0.18
N CYS A 224 -2.14 0.76 -0.74
CA CYS A 224 -2.25 1.07 -2.16
C CYS A 224 -2.97 2.40 -2.39
N PRO A 225 -2.38 3.35 -3.14
CA PRO A 225 -3.00 4.65 -3.42
C PRO A 225 -4.28 4.52 -4.25
N MET A 226 -4.36 3.53 -5.16
CA MET A 226 -5.58 3.28 -5.94
C MET A 226 -6.73 2.80 -5.04
N CYS A 227 -6.43 1.98 -4.04
CA CYS A 227 -7.43 1.50 -3.08
C CYS A 227 -7.91 2.64 -2.19
N GLN A 228 -7.00 3.46 -1.66
CA GLN A 228 -7.35 4.63 -0.88
C GLN A 228 -8.25 5.58 -1.68
N SER A 229 -7.82 5.95 -2.89
CA SER A 229 -8.58 6.83 -3.78
C SER A 229 -10.00 6.31 -4.03
N ASN A 230 -10.18 5.02 -4.29
CA ASN A 230 -11.51 4.45 -4.54
C ASN A 230 -12.40 4.37 -3.28
N LEU A 231 -11.80 4.20 -2.10
CA LEU A 231 -12.57 4.12 -0.85
C LEU A 231 -12.79 5.49 -0.19
N ASP A 232 -11.91 6.45 -0.44
CA ASP A 232 -11.98 7.81 0.11
C ASP A 232 -12.62 8.80 -0.89
N MET A 233 -12.01 8.99 -2.06
CA MET A 233 -12.47 10.00 -3.04
C MET A 233 -13.81 9.64 -3.68
N ARG A 234 -14.18 8.35 -3.78
CA ARG A 234 -15.48 7.91 -4.29
C ARG A 234 -16.52 7.68 -3.20
N ARG A 235 -16.25 8.19 -2.00
CA ARG A 235 -17.17 8.08 -0.86
C ARG A 235 -18.56 8.69 -1.14
N PRO A 236 -18.71 9.83 -1.81
CA PRO A 236 -20.04 10.38 -2.14
C PRO A 236 -20.86 9.45 -3.04
N GLU A 237 -20.24 8.82 -4.04
CA GLU A 237 -20.91 7.87 -4.93
C GLU A 237 -21.29 6.57 -4.19
N ILE A 238 -20.41 6.10 -3.30
CA ILE A 238 -20.66 4.94 -2.44
C ILE A 238 -21.85 5.21 -1.52
N ASN A 239 -21.84 6.33 -0.82
CA ASN A 239 -22.89 6.73 0.12
C ASN A 239 -24.25 6.88 -0.59
N ARG A 240 -24.26 7.51 -1.77
CA ARG A 240 -25.47 7.63 -2.59
C ARG A 240 -26.01 6.26 -3.02
N ARG A 241 -25.14 5.35 -3.46
CA ARG A 241 -25.54 4.00 -3.90
C ARG A 241 -26.14 3.17 -2.77
N LEU A 242 -25.54 3.25 -1.57
CA LEU A 242 -25.96 2.47 -0.41
C LEU A 242 -27.04 3.15 0.43
N GLN A 243 -27.42 4.39 0.09
CA GLN A 243 -28.36 5.24 0.87
C GLN A 243 -27.95 5.33 2.35
N GLN A 244 -26.63 5.43 2.60
CA GLN A 244 -26.03 5.50 3.94
C GLN A 244 -24.94 6.56 3.95
N GLU A 245 -24.66 7.15 5.10
CA GLU A 245 -23.57 8.11 5.29
C GLU A 245 -22.42 7.45 6.06
N TYR A 246 -21.54 6.79 5.35
CA TYR A 246 -20.34 6.21 5.92
C TYR A 246 -19.26 7.29 6.10
N ARG A 247 -18.67 7.36 7.31
CA ARG A 247 -17.61 8.31 7.67
C ARG A 247 -16.30 7.63 8.08
N ILE A 248 -16.26 6.31 8.05
CA ILE A 248 -15.03 5.56 8.40
C ILE A 248 -13.84 6.05 7.57
N PRO A 249 -12.73 6.52 8.19
CA PRO A 249 -11.55 6.98 7.47
C PRO A 249 -10.78 5.84 6.83
N VAL A 250 -10.03 6.16 5.76
CA VAL A 250 -9.16 5.22 5.06
C VAL A 250 -7.72 5.70 5.18
N LEU A 251 -6.94 5.08 6.05
CA LEU A 251 -5.55 5.43 6.33
C LEU A 251 -4.58 4.58 5.50
N PHE A 252 -3.46 5.16 5.08
CA PHE A 252 -2.33 4.36 4.68
C PHE A 252 -1.67 3.70 5.90
N VAL A 253 -1.12 2.50 5.72
CA VAL A 253 -0.38 1.79 6.78
C VAL A 253 0.72 2.67 7.40
N THR A 254 1.43 3.44 6.58
CA THR A 254 2.47 4.38 7.04
C THR A 254 1.91 5.54 7.87
N GLN A 255 0.68 5.96 7.65
CA GLN A 255 0.03 6.96 8.49
C GLN A 255 -0.30 6.40 9.87
N ALA A 256 -0.84 5.18 9.95
CA ALA A 256 -1.11 4.52 11.23
C ALA A 256 0.18 4.30 12.03
N LEU A 257 1.25 3.81 11.37
CA LEU A 257 2.58 3.66 11.97
C LEU A 257 3.15 5.00 12.43
N GLY A 258 3.09 6.03 11.58
CA GLY A 258 3.59 7.36 11.90
C GLY A 258 2.87 8.00 13.09
N LEU A 259 1.56 7.84 13.20
CA LEU A 259 0.80 8.30 14.38
C LEU A 259 1.26 7.59 15.66
N ALA A 260 1.48 6.27 15.59
CA ALA A 260 2.01 5.51 16.72
C ALA A 260 3.43 5.94 17.11
N MET A 261 4.25 6.32 16.14
CA MET A 261 5.60 6.85 16.35
C MET A 261 5.62 8.33 16.80
N GLY A 262 4.46 8.97 16.97
CA GLY A 262 4.36 10.38 17.40
C GLY A 262 4.74 11.38 16.29
N ILE A 263 4.74 10.97 15.04
CA ILE A 263 4.97 11.88 13.90
C ILE A 263 3.74 12.77 13.73
N GLU A 264 3.97 14.07 13.57
CA GLU A 264 2.90 15.05 13.40
C GLU A 264 1.97 14.71 12.22
N ALA A 265 0.67 14.84 12.43
CA ALA A 265 -0.36 14.54 11.44
C ALA A 265 -0.15 15.26 10.10
N GLN A 266 0.37 16.49 10.15
CA GLN A 266 0.69 17.27 8.94
C GLN A 266 1.81 16.65 8.12
N ARG A 267 2.86 16.11 8.76
CA ARG A 267 3.97 15.40 8.09
C ARG A 267 3.51 14.06 7.49
N LEU A 268 2.46 13.48 8.03
CA LEU A 268 1.83 12.27 7.52
C LEU A 268 0.80 12.55 6.42
N GLY A 269 0.51 13.82 6.11
CA GLY A 269 -0.42 14.21 5.06
C GLY A 269 -1.89 13.99 5.41
N LEU A 270 -2.28 13.81 6.69
CA LEU A 270 -3.65 13.49 7.08
C LEU A 270 -4.68 14.55 6.66
N GLN A 271 -4.28 15.78 6.54
CA GLN A 271 -5.12 16.89 6.07
C GLN A 271 -5.54 16.79 4.60
N ARG A 272 -4.98 15.83 3.84
CA ARG A 272 -5.28 15.64 2.40
C ARG A 272 -6.41 14.64 2.14
N HIS A 273 -6.85 13.93 3.17
CA HIS A 273 -7.98 13.00 3.04
C HIS A 273 -9.29 13.75 2.77
N LEU A 274 -10.14 13.21 1.91
CA LEU A 274 -11.46 13.78 1.66
C LEU A 274 -12.46 13.41 2.75
N VAL A 275 -12.35 12.22 3.29
CA VAL A 275 -13.03 11.83 4.52
C VAL A 275 -12.10 12.15 5.69
N SER A 276 -12.53 13.09 6.55
CA SER A 276 -11.75 13.49 7.73
C SER A 276 -11.27 12.28 8.53
N VAL A 277 -9.99 12.32 8.96
CA VAL A 277 -9.42 11.29 9.80
C VAL A 277 -9.78 11.60 11.25
N GLU A 278 -10.98 11.19 11.64
CA GLU A 278 -11.49 11.29 13.01
C GLU A 278 -11.52 9.88 13.60
N LEU A 279 -10.53 9.57 14.45
CA LEU A 279 -10.50 8.31 15.18
C LEU A 279 -11.26 8.49 16.50
N PRO A 280 -12.02 7.48 16.95
CA PRO A 280 -12.71 7.54 18.24
C PRO A 280 -11.68 7.62 19.38
N GLU A 281 -12.13 7.87 20.60
CA GLU A 281 -11.23 7.71 21.77
C GLU A 281 -10.71 6.26 21.82
N PRO A 282 -9.40 6.06 22.07
CA PRO A 282 -8.83 4.71 22.14
C PRO A 282 -9.52 3.90 23.25
N GLU A 283 -9.78 2.61 22.99
CA GLU A 283 -10.26 1.70 24.03
C GLU A 283 -9.23 1.65 25.16
N LEU A 284 -9.58 2.15 26.34
CA LEU A 284 -8.78 1.98 27.55
C LEU A 284 -8.78 0.47 27.91
N GLU A 285 -7.60 -0.09 28.14
CA GLU A 285 -7.53 -1.39 28.79
C GLU A 285 -8.09 -1.23 30.21
N VAL A 286 -9.20 -1.86 30.49
CA VAL A 286 -9.61 -2.10 31.87
C VAL A 286 -8.59 -3.10 32.41
N VAL A 287 -7.61 -2.59 33.16
CA VAL A 287 -6.76 -3.43 34.01
C VAL A 287 -7.75 -4.06 34.99
N GLY A 288 -8.05 -5.33 34.80
CA GLY A 288 -8.81 -6.09 35.82
C GLY A 288 -7.94 -6.07 37.07
N ASP A 289 -8.39 -5.39 38.10
CA ASP A 289 -7.93 -5.66 39.42
C ASP A 289 -8.38 -7.11 39.73
N ASP A 290 -7.45 -8.04 39.57
CA ASP A 290 -7.56 -9.35 40.22
C ASP A 290 -7.43 -9.06 41.73
N ASP A 291 -8.57 -8.70 42.34
CA ASP A 291 -8.70 -8.75 43.79
C ASP A 291 -8.56 -10.22 44.18
N ASP A 292 -7.34 -10.59 44.59
CA ASP A 292 -7.09 -11.77 45.38
C ASP A 292 -7.93 -11.64 46.67
N GLU A 293 -9.16 -12.14 46.64
CA GLU A 293 -9.88 -12.52 47.86
C GLU A 293 -9.34 -13.88 48.32
N ASP A 294 -8.22 -13.85 49.07
CA ASP A 294 -7.87 -14.87 50.01
C ASP A 294 -8.83 -14.79 51.23
N ASP A 295 -9.69 -15.79 51.40
CA ASP A 295 -10.28 -16.22 52.68
C ASP A 295 -10.40 -17.74 52.72
#